data_05d7329bb8f930f005eae55b429f8571
#
_entry.id   05d7329bb8f930f005eae55b429f8571
#
_cell.length_a   1.000
_cell.length_b   1.000
_cell.length_c   1.000
_cell.angle_alpha   90.00
_cell.angle_beta   90.00
_cell.angle_gamma   90.00
#
_symmetry.space_group_name_H-M   'P 1'
#
loop_
_entity.id
_entity.type
_entity.pdbx_description
1 polymer ?
#
loop_
_entity_poly.entity_id
_entity_poly.type
_entity_poly.pdbx_seq_one_letter_code
_entity_poly.pdbx_strand_id
1 'polypeptide(L)'
;MAKEMVENPGAMPVKKLFNRYKDHKINTSTLSEIGKEYSNDVATFYFLHRLYNDSINKYCQDTYRQGLANKDETIYSALEGYHIVFVPGLAYKEDTTTGANFSRQRKLFDHYNISNELIETEEWGLSEHNANIIADRLKSINGKYKKIMVVSASKGGLETALALDGVEEHEISSVKSWVSVGGILRGSPIADTYLKAPKCWMAGVVLWTKGKHLSLVEDLSYKRRTSKAQTLRFPGHIKIIHYVGTPLATKISKEIKGRYCSMARFGPNDGLTPIADEITEQGFVVSELGLDHYYRDNRIDKKTLALAYVAVTLEEQ
;
A
#
# COMPACT_ATOMS: atom_id res chain seq x y z
N MET A 1 -14.99 -2.48 23.89
CA MET A 1 -14.01 -3.39 23.24
C MET A 1 -12.85 -2.65 22.62
N ALA A 2 -13.01 -1.83 21.53
CA ALA A 2 -11.87 -1.14 20.89
C ALA A 2 -11.05 -0.29 21.89
N LYS A 3 -11.70 0.49 22.74
CA LYS A 3 -11.05 1.25 23.80
C LYS A 3 -10.33 0.34 24.81
N GLU A 4 -10.94 -0.75 25.23
CA GLU A 4 -10.32 -1.74 26.12
C GLU A 4 -9.08 -2.40 25.51
N MET A 5 -9.05 -2.64 24.19
CA MET A 5 -7.87 -3.23 23.53
C MET A 5 -6.64 -2.33 23.65
N VAL A 6 -6.84 -1.01 23.72
CA VAL A 6 -5.77 -0.03 23.91
C VAL A 6 -5.42 0.17 25.39
N GLU A 7 -6.43 0.37 26.23
CA GLU A 7 -6.24 0.77 27.63
C GLU A 7 -5.99 -0.43 28.55
N ASN A 8 -6.59 -1.58 28.24
CA ASN A 8 -6.47 -2.81 29.03
C ASN A 8 -6.46 -4.07 28.15
N PRO A 9 -5.36 -4.33 27.42
CA PRO A 9 -5.26 -5.51 26.54
C PRO A 9 -5.37 -6.83 27.28
N GLY A 10 -5.19 -6.83 28.60
CA GLY A 10 -5.38 -7.98 29.48
C GLY A 10 -6.83 -8.26 29.88
N ALA A 11 -7.79 -7.40 29.52
CA ALA A 11 -9.19 -7.59 29.87
C ALA A 11 -9.75 -8.90 29.29
N MET A 12 -10.64 -9.57 30.05
CA MET A 12 -11.21 -10.86 29.68
C MET A 12 -11.88 -10.86 28.27
N PRO A 13 -12.66 -9.83 27.87
CA PRO A 13 -13.26 -9.80 26.55
C PRO A 13 -12.22 -9.75 25.43
N VAL A 14 -11.11 -9.03 25.64
CA VAL A 14 -10.00 -8.90 24.68
C VAL A 14 -9.28 -10.25 24.54
N LYS A 15 -8.94 -10.89 25.67
CA LYS A 15 -8.34 -12.25 25.66
C LYS A 15 -9.21 -13.28 24.93
N LYS A 16 -10.52 -13.24 25.15
CA LYS A 16 -11.47 -14.15 24.48
C LYS A 16 -11.45 -13.94 22.96
N LEU A 17 -11.44 -12.68 22.49
CA LEU A 17 -11.33 -12.36 21.07
C LEU A 17 -10.03 -12.94 20.48
N PHE A 18 -8.88 -12.65 21.09
CA PHE A 18 -7.60 -13.15 20.59
C PHE A 18 -7.52 -14.68 20.60
N ASN A 19 -7.99 -15.34 21.64
CA ASN A 19 -8.00 -16.80 21.72
C ASN A 19 -8.89 -17.44 20.66
N ARG A 20 -10.03 -16.83 20.34
CA ARG A 20 -10.95 -17.34 19.32
C ARG A 20 -10.35 -17.31 17.92
N TYR A 21 -9.62 -16.24 17.59
CA TYR A 21 -9.08 -16.03 16.23
C TYR A 21 -7.57 -16.29 16.13
N LYS A 22 -6.91 -16.83 17.15
CA LYS A 22 -5.44 -17.00 17.21
C LYS A 22 -4.87 -17.77 16.02
N ASP A 23 -5.56 -18.80 15.55
CA ASP A 23 -5.12 -19.69 14.48
C ASP A 23 -5.66 -19.27 13.09
N HIS A 24 -6.45 -18.19 13.03
CA HIS A 24 -6.96 -17.69 11.77
C HIS A 24 -5.91 -16.85 11.04
N LYS A 25 -5.87 -16.99 9.69
CA LYS A 25 -5.05 -16.09 8.87
C LYS A 25 -5.53 -14.65 8.99
N ILE A 26 -4.60 -13.69 8.98
CA ILE A 26 -4.92 -12.27 8.85
C ILE A 26 -5.32 -12.02 7.40
N ASN A 27 -6.62 -11.98 7.14
CA ASN A 27 -7.19 -11.70 5.82
C ASN A 27 -8.52 -10.97 5.95
N THR A 28 -9.03 -10.47 4.84
CA THR A 28 -10.28 -9.72 4.77
C THR A 28 -11.48 -10.51 5.32
N SER A 29 -11.54 -11.84 5.12
CA SER A 29 -12.62 -12.66 5.66
C SER A 29 -12.65 -12.67 7.18
N THR A 30 -11.52 -12.96 7.83
CA THR A 30 -11.39 -12.96 9.28
C THR A 30 -11.68 -11.58 9.87
N LEU A 31 -11.10 -10.52 9.28
CA LEU A 31 -11.32 -9.16 9.77
C LEU A 31 -12.75 -8.68 9.55
N SER A 32 -13.42 -9.11 8.46
CA SER A 32 -14.85 -8.84 8.23
C SER A 32 -15.73 -9.53 9.28
N GLU A 33 -15.40 -10.78 9.66
CA GLU A 33 -16.14 -11.49 10.69
C GLU A 33 -16.05 -10.77 12.05
N ILE A 34 -14.84 -10.39 12.45
CA ILE A 34 -14.61 -9.61 13.67
C ILE A 34 -15.33 -8.26 13.59
N GLY A 35 -15.27 -7.59 12.44
CA GLY A 35 -15.94 -6.32 12.22
C GLY A 35 -17.46 -6.40 12.35
N LYS A 36 -18.09 -7.49 11.89
CA LYS A 36 -19.53 -7.75 12.02
C LYS A 36 -19.94 -8.09 13.46
N GLU A 37 -19.11 -8.85 14.16
CA GLU A 37 -19.42 -9.28 15.53
C GLU A 37 -19.22 -8.15 16.56
N TYR A 38 -18.20 -7.32 16.36
CA TYR A 38 -17.83 -6.27 17.31
C TYR A 38 -17.89 -4.86 16.67
N SER A 39 -16.90 -4.51 15.85
CA SER A 39 -16.84 -3.31 15.00
C SER A 39 -15.58 -3.36 14.15
N ASN A 40 -15.54 -2.52 13.06
CA ASN A 40 -14.34 -2.40 12.25
C ASN A 40 -13.14 -1.83 13.03
N ASP A 41 -13.36 -0.95 14.01
CA ASP A 41 -12.28 -0.46 14.88
C ASP A 41 -11.69 -1.58 15.73
N VAL A 42 -12.51 -2.52 16.24
CA VAL A 42 -12.01 -3.72 16.95
C VAL A 42 -11.20 -4.60 16.01
N ALA A 43 -11.68 -4.82 14.79
CA ALA A 43 -10.97 -5.61 13.80
C ALA A 43 -9.64 -4.92 13.36
N THR A 44 -9.60 -3.58 13.29
CA THR A 44 -8.37 -2.81 13.07
C THR A 44 -7.35 -3.05 14.19
N PHE A 45 -7.76 -2.95 15.45
CA PHE A 45 -6.85 -3.21 16.57
C PHE A 45 -6.42 -4.68 16.64
N TYR A 46 -7.30 -5.62 16.29
CA TYR A 46 -6.92 -7.01 16.16
C TYR A 46 -5.84 -7.21 15.08
N PHE A 47 -6.02 -6.62 13.90
CA PHE A 47 -5.03 -6.62 12.82
C PHE A 47 -3.68 -6.09 13.29
N LEU A 48 -3.65 -4.90 13.89
CA LEU A 48 -2.43 -4.28 14.39
C LEU A 48 -1.73 -5.14 15.46
N HIS A 49 -2.49 -5.70 16.40
CA HIS A 49 -1.94 -6.58 17.43
C HIS A 49 -1.29 -7.83 16.82
N ARG A 50 -1.93 -8.44 15.81
CA ARG A 50 -1.38 -9.62 15.14
C ARG A 50 -0.11 -9.28 14.36
N LEU A 51 -0.05 -8.13 13.69
CA LEU A 51 1.15 -7.65 13.03
C LEU A 51 2.30 -7.42 14.01
N TYR A 52 2.03 -6.78 15.13
CA TYR A 52 3.09 -6.47 16.11
C TYR A 52 3.54 -7.66 16.95
N ASN A 53 2.81 -8.77 16.93
CA ASN A 53 3.25 -10.03 17.50
C ASN A 53 4.15 -10.85 16.55
N ASP A 54 4.20 -10.50 15.28
CA ASP A 54 5.19 -11.02 14.36
C ASP A 54 6.52 -10.26 14.55
N SER A 55 7.61 -11.02 14.73
CA SER A 55 8.91 -10.44 15.10
C SER A 55 9.48 -9.51 14.05
N ILE A 56 9.28 -9.84 12.77
CA ILE A 56 9.83 -9.07 11.65
C ILE A 56 8.99 -7.82 11.40
N ASN A 57 7.66 -7.92 11.40
CA ASN A 57 6.78 -6.75 11.29
C ASN A 57 6.99 -5.79 12.47
N LYS A 58 7.18 -6.33 13.68
CA LYS A 58 7.54 -5.53 14.84
C LYS A 58 8.86 -4.79 14.64
N TYR A 59 9.88 -5.49 14.14
CA TYR A 59 11.17 -4.89 13.81
C TYR A 59 11.03 -3.76 12.79
N CYS A 60 10.30 -3.98 11.69
CA CYS A 60 10.04 -2.94 10.68
C CYS A 60 9.32 -1.72 11.28
N GLN A 61 8.33 -1.95 12.13
CA GLN A 61 7.60 -0.89 12.80
C GLN A 61 8.48 -0.10 13.78
N ASP A 62 9.34 -0.78 14.53
CA ASP A 62 10.26 -0.14 15.47
C ASP A 62 11.35 0.64 14.71
N THR A 63 11.88 0.10 13.60
CA THR A 63 12.81 0.80 12.70
C THR A 63 12.15 2.05 12.08
N TYR A 64 10.88 1.95 11.68
CA TYR A 64 10.11 3.10 11.19
C TYR A 64 9.99 4.19 12.27
N ARG A 65 9.69 3.82 13.52
CA ARG A 65 9.64 4.76 14.64
C ARG A 65 10.99 5.40 14.93
N GLN A 66 12.08 4.63 14.83
CA GLN A 66 13.43 5.17 14.92
C GLN A 66 13.71 6.18 13.79
N GLY A 67 13.35 5.85 12.55
CA GLY A 67 13.45 6.78 11.42
C GLY A 67 12.68 8.07 11.63
N LEU A 68 11.50 8.01 12.27
CA LEU A 68 10.73 9.20 12.65
C LEU A 68 11.42 10.05 13.74
N ALA A 69 12.27 9.47 14.57
CA ALA A 69 13.02 10.14 15.64
C ALA A 69 14.42 10.58 15.22
N ASN A 70 15.03 9.88 14.25
CA ASN A 70 16.39 10.16 13.78
C ASN A 70 16.51 11.55 13.16
N LYS A 71 17.73 12.08 13.14
CA LYS A 71 18.05 13.24 12.30
C LYS A 71 18.01 12.84 10.84
N ASP A 72 17.60 13.77 9.99
CA ASP A 72 17.43 13.48 8.56
C ASP A 72 18.77 13.11 7.89
N GLU A 73 19.88 13.75 8.33
CA GLU A 73 21.24 13.47 7.84
C GLU A 73 21.64 11.99 7.97
N THR A 74 21.23 11.34 9.07
CA THR A 74 21.51 9.91 9.28
C THR A 74 20.81 9.05 8.21
N ILE A 75 19.60 9.42 7.86
CA ILE A 75 18.82 8.68 6.83
C ILE A 75 19.40 8.94 5.45
N TYR A 76 19.80 10.19 5.14
CA TYR A 76 20.40 10.51 3.84
C TYR A 76 21.71 9.76 3.63
N SER A 77 22.55 9.67 4.65
CA SER A 77 23.78 8.86 4.57
C SER A 77 23.51 7.38 4.30
N ALA A 78 22.45 6.83 4.88
CA ALA A 78 22.03 5.44 4.62
C ALA A 78 21.49 5.24 3.19
N LEU A 79 20.99 6.29 2.55
CA LEU A 79 20.48 6.27 1.16
C LEU A 79 21.56 6.54 0.11
N GLU A 80 22.80 6.75 0.52
CA GLU A 80 23.90 6.95 -0.42
C GLU A 80 24.06 5.76 -1.37
N GLY A 81 24.14 6.03 -2.66
CA GLY A 81 24.26 5.01 -3.71
C GLY A 81 22.93 4.35 -4.14
N TYR A 82 21.81 4.73 -3.52
CA TYR A 82 20.49 4.32 -4.01
C TYR A 82 19.99 5.21 -5.14
N HIS A 83 19.24 4.58 -6.04
CA HIS A 83 18.37 5.25 -7.00
C HIS A 83 16.92 4.92 -6.66
N ILE A 84 16.09 5.96 -6.43
CA ILE A 84 14.70 5.77 -6.03
C ILE A 84 13.79 5.92 -7.23
N VAL A 85 13.01 4.87 -7.50
CA VAL A 85 12.08 4.81 -8.63
C VAL A 85 10.66 4.91 -8.11
N PHE A 86 9.94 5.95 -8.52
CA PHE A 86 8.55 6.16 -8.13
C PHE A 86 7.60 5.65 -9.21
N VAL A 87 6.56 4.90 -8.77
CA VAL A 87 5.46 4.43 -9.61
C VAL A 87 4.17 5.09 -9.13
N PRO A 88 3.54 5.96 -9.94
CA PRO A 88 2.45 6.81 -9.51
C PRO A 88 1.13 6.03 -9.35
N GLY A 89 0.19 6.64 -8.63
CA GLY A 89 -1.19 6.15 -8.54
C GLY A 89 -2.08 6.60 -9.69
N LEU A 90 -3.35 6.20 -9.65
CA LEU A 90 -4.36 6.60 -10.62
C LEU A 90 -4.54 8.13 -10.64
N ALA A 91 -4.79 8.70 -11.83
CA ALA A 91 -5.09 10.12 -12.04
C ALA A 91 -3.99 11.09 -11.57
N TYR A 92 -2.73 10.63 -11.56
CA TYR A 92 -1.59 11.37 -11.01
C TYR A 92 -1.21 12.64 -11.82
N LYS A 93 -1.59 12.73 -13.08
CA LYS A 93 -1.40 13.93 -13.94
C LYS A 93 -2.59 14.88 -13.84
N GLU A 94 -3.83 14.34 -13.83
CA GLU A 94 -5.06 15.13 -13.77
C GLU A 94 -5.30 15.72 -12.38
N ASP A 95 -5.01 14.98 -11.31
CA ASP A 95 -5.20 15.43 -9.92
C ASP A 95 -3.91 15.35 -9.11
N THR A 96 -3.10 16.40 -9.22
CA THR A 96 -1.85 16.53 -8.49
C THR A 96 -2.04 16.79 -6.99
N THR A 97 -3.27 17.09 -6.54
CA THR A 97 -3.57 17.39 -5.13
C THR A 97 -3.58 16.14 -4.25
N THR A 98 -3.72 14.96 -4.86
CA THR A 98 -3.66 13.66 -4.16
C THR A 98 -2.25 13.26 -3.72
N GLY A 99 -1.21 13.86 -4.31
CA GLY A 99 0.18 13.45 -4.08
C GLY A 99 0.57 12.13 -4.76
N ALA A 100 -0.32 11.52 -5.54
CA ALA A 100 -0.08 10.25 -6.23
C ALA A 100 1.05 10.29 -7.26
N ASN A 101 1.52 11.49 -7.64
CA ASN A 101 2.67 11.73 -8.53
C ASN A 101 4.02 11.82 -7.81
N PHE A 102 4.03 11.68 -6.48
CA PHE A 102 5.23 11.78 -5.65
C PHE A 102 6.06 13.07 -5.83
N SER A 103 5.47 14.14 -6.36
CA SER A 103 6.22 15.38 -6.66
C SER A 103 6.89 15.98 -5.44
N ARG A 104 6.26 15.88 -4.26
CA ARG A 104 6.82 16.36 -2.99
C ARG A 104 7.98 15.50 -2.53
N GLN A 105 7.84 14.18 -2.58
CA GLN A 105 8.88 13.22 -2.19
C GLN A 105 10.09 13.31 -3.12
N ARG A 106 9.87 13.45 -4.42
CA ARG A 106 10.95 13.62 -5.40
C ARG A 106 11.74 14.90 -5.12
N LYS A 107 11.08 16.03 -4.91
CA LYS A 107 11.74 17.29 -4.51
C LYS A 107 12.51 17.17 -3.21
N LEU A 108 12.00 16.40 -2.24
CA LEU A 108 12.70 16.12 -1.00
C LEU A 108 14.02 15.40 -1.26
N PHE A 109 14.01 14.35 -2.07
CA PHE A 109 15.22 13.61 -2.43
C PHE A 109 16.18 14.42 -3.32
N ASP A 110 15.66 15.21 -4.26
CA ASP A 110 16.48 16.15 -5.05
C ASP A 110 17.23 17.15 -4.17
N HIS A 111 16.57 17.68 -3.14
CA HIS A 111 17.19 18.61 -2.18
C HIS A 111 18.41 18.01 -1.47
N TYR A 112 18.41 16.70 -1.25
CA TYR A 112 19.51 15.96 -0.61
C TYR A 112 20.42 15.22 -1.59
N ASN A 113 20.33 15.54 -2.90
CA ASN A 113 21.11 14.94 -3.97
C ASN A 113 20.95 13.41 -4.06
N ILE A 114 19.81 12.86 -3.63
CA ILE A 114 19.49 11.46 -3.80
C ILE A 114 18.87 11.25 -5.17
N SER A 115 19.49 10.41 -5.98
CA SER A 115 19.04 10.10 -7.34
C SER A 115 17.65 9.51 -7.34
N ASN A 116 16.74 10.07 -8.14
CA ASN A 116 15.38 9.57 -8.23
C ASN A 116 14.75 9.82 -9.60
N GLU A 117 13.73 9.03 -9.93
CA GLU A 117 12.90 9.24 -11.12
C GLU A 117 11.46 8.82 -10.90
N LEU A 118 10.55 9.28 -11.74
CA LEU A 118 9.17 8.81 -11.85
C LEU A 118 9.05 7.98 -13.12
N ILE A 119 8.56 6.74 -13.02
CA ILE A 119 8.14 5.99 -14.21
C ILE A 119 6.81 6.57 -14.70
N GLU A 120 6.81 7.13 -15.90
CA GLU A 120 5.59 7.65 -16.49
C GLU A 120 4.74 6.51 -17.06
N THR A 121 3.82 6.01 -16.24
CA THR A 121 2.80 5.07 -16.70
C THR A 121 1.64 5.79 -17.39
N GLU A 122 0.81 5.05 -18.11
CA GLU A 122 -0.45 5.58 -18.59
C GLU A 122 -1.41 5.78 -17.41
N GLU A 123 -1.77 7.02 -17.14
CA GLU A 123 -2.57 7.43 -15.99
C GLU A 123 -3.87 6.62 -15.87
N TRP A 124 -4.55 6.40 -17.00
CA TRP A 124 -5.79 5.65 -17.13
C TRP A 124 -5.60 4.30 -17.85
N GLY A 125 -4.36 3.86 -18.01
CA GLY A 125 -4.01 2.60 -18.66
C GLY A 125 -4.42 1.38 -17.82
N LEU A 126 -4.51 0.23 -18.49
CA LEU A 126 -4.73 -1.05 -17.83
C LEU A 126 -3.50 -1.47 -17.02
N SER A 127 -3.72 -2.17 -15.92
CA SER A 127 -2.63 -2.50 -14.98
C SER A 127 -1.56 -3.40 -15.59
N GLU A 128 -1.94 -4.36 -16.46
CA GLU A 128 -0.98 -5.23 -17.16
C GLU A 128 -0.12 -4.46 -18.17
N HIS A 129 -0.71 -3.47 -18.86
CA HIS A 129 0.04 -2.63 -19.78
C HIS A 129 1.07 -1.78 -19.03
N ASN A 130 0.65 -1.12 -17.96
CA ASN A 130 1.54 -0.32 -17.12
C ASN A 130 2.59 -1.20 -16.41
N ALA A 131 2.26 -2.42 -16.03
CA ALA A 131 3.22 -3.37 -15.48
C ALA A 131 4.38 -3.65 -16.46
N ASN A 132 4.08 -3.79 -17.76
CA ASN A 132 5.12 -3.95 -18.77
C ASN A 132 6.01 -2.70 -18.87
N ILE A 133 5.45 -1.49 -18.85
CA ILE A 133 6.22 -0.23 -18.84
C ILE A 133 7.17 -0.20 -17.62
N ILE A 134 6.68 -0.59 -16.45
CA ILE A 134 7.47 -0.65 -15.21
C ILE A 134 8.60 -1.68 -15.34
N ALA A 135 8.27 -2.92 -15.77
CA ALA A 135 9.23 -3.98 -15.93
C ALA A 135 10.34 -3.60 -16.92
N ASP A 136 9.99 -3.06 -18.09
CA ASP A 136 10.95 -2.62 -19.11
C ASP A 136 11.85 -1.50 -18.57
N ARG A 137 11.28 -0.56 -17.80
CA ARG A 137 12.10 0.49 -17.17
C ARG A 137 13.07 -0.08 -16.15
N LEU A 138 12.62 -0.96 -15.23
CA LEU A 138 13.49 -1.58 -14.23
C LEU A 138 14.62 -2.40 -14.88
N LYS A 139 14.34 -3.15 -15.94
CA LYS A 139 15.35 -3.87 -16.74
C LYS A 139 16.35 -2.91 -17.39
N SER A 140 15.88 -1.82 -17.97
CA SER A 140 16.73 -0.84 -18.69
C SER A 140 17.73 -0.11 -17.79
N ILE A 141 17.44 -0.02 -16.48
CA ILE A 141 18.32 0.63 -15.49
C ILE A 141 19.08 -0.37 -14.61
N ASN A 142 18.81 -1.67 -14.77
CA ASN A 142 19.54 -2.74 -14.07
C ASN A 142 21.03 -2.66 -14.40
N GLY A 143 21.87 -2.71 -13.37
CA GLY A 143 23.33 -2.55 -13.51
C GLY A 143 23.82 -1.12 -13.72
N LYS A 144 22.94 -0.17 -14.17
CA LYS A 144 23.28 1.26 -14.22
C LYS A 144 23.39 1.83 -12.80
N TYR A 145 22.50 1.42 -11.94
CA TYR A 145 22.51 1.73 -10.50
C TYR A 145 22.76 0.45 -9.71
N LYS A 146 23.62 0.53 -8.69
CA LYS A 146 23.93 -0.64 -7.85
C LYS A 146 22.75 -1.05 -6.96
N LYS A 147 22.00 -0.06 -6.47
CA LYS A 147 20.88 -0.24 -5.57
C LYS A 147 19.69 0.59 -6.04
N ILE A 148 18.58 -0.08 -6.27
CA ILE A 148 17.32 0.55 -6.68
C ILE A 148 16.28 0.26 -5.61
N MET A 149 15.58 1.33 -5.15
CA MET A 149 14.39 1.24 -4.31
C MET A 149 13.18 1.64 -5.14
N VAL A 150 12.20 0.77 -5.28
CA VAL A 150 10.93 1.10 -5.93
C VAL A 150 9.94 1.57 -4.87
N VAL A 151 9.25 2.67 -5.13
CA VAL A 151 8.19 3.21 -4.27
C VAL A 151 6.93 3.40 -5.10
N SER A 152 5.85 2.75 -4.75
CA SER A 152 4.61 2.80 -5.51
C SER A 152 3.42 3.21 -4.64
N ALA A 153 2.40 3.84 -5.22
CA ALA A 153 1.17 4.22 -4.50
C ALA A 153 -0.09 3.68 -5.18
N SER A 154 -1.05 3.22 -4.36
CA SER A 154 -2.41 2.89 -4.82
C SER A 154 -2.42 1.90 -6.01
N LYS A 155 -2.97 2.31 -7.18
CA LYS A 155 -2.95 1.54 -8.44
C LYS A 155 -1.53 1.17 -8.86
N GLY A 156 -0.56 2.08 -8.70
CA GLY A 156 0.85 1.80 -8.97
C GLY A 156 1.42 0.64 -8.14
N GLY A 157 0.88 0.37 -6.96
CA GLY A 157 1.21 -0.81 -6.16
C GLY A 157 0.81 -2.11 -6.86
N LEU A 158 -0.41 -2.19 -7.39
CA LEU A 158 -0.87 -3.33 -8.21
C LEU A 158 -0.01 -3.50 -9.46
N GLU A 159 0.27 -2.41 -10.17
CA GLU A 159 1.08 -2.42 -11.39
C GLU A 159 2.52 -2.87 -11.14
N THR A 160 3.12 -2.41 -10.03
CA THR A 160 4.45 -2.87 -9.60
C THR A 160 4.44 -4.35 -9.22
N ALA A 161 3.41 -4.82 -8.50
CA ALA A 161 3.27 -6.23 -8.16
C ALA A 161 3.21 -7.12 -9.42
N LEU A 162 2.44 -6.70 -10.43
CA LEU A 162 2.35 -7.40 -11.71
C LEU A 162 3.67 -7.36 -12.48
N ALA A 163 4.38 -6.22 -12.45
CA ALA A 163 5.67 -6.08 -13.10
C ALA A 163 6.73 -7.02 -12.48
N LEU A 164 6.79 -7.08 -11.15
CA LEU A 164 7.75 -7.92 -10.44
C LEU A 164 7.44 -9.42 -10.55
N ASP A 165 6.17 -9.82 -10.67
CA ASP A 165 5.74 -11.21 -10.90
C ASP A 165 6.20 -11.74 -12.28
N GLY A 166 6.32 -10.85 -13.27
CA GLY A 166 6.66 -11.21 -14.65
C GLY A 166 8.14 -11.09 -15.02
N VAL A 167 9.05 -10.81 -14.06
CA VAL A 167 10.46 -10.52 -14.34
C VAL A 167 11.37 -11.51 -13.65
N GLU A 168 12.38 -12.01 -14.41
CA GLU A 168 13.40 -12.89 -13.84
C GLU A 168 14.36 -12.12 -12.92
N GLU A 169 14.82 -12.77 -11.85
CA GLU A 169 15.64 -12.17 -10.80
C GLU A 169 16.91 -11.47 -11.35
N HIS A 170 17.58 -12.09 -12.33
CA HIS A 170 18.80 -11.55 -12.91
C HIS A 170 18.58 -10.29 -13.75
N GLU A 171 17.37 -10.08 -14.29
CA GLU A 171 17.02 -8.92 -15.09
C GLU A 171 16.84 -7.63 -14.25
N ILE A 172 16.58 -7.79 -12.94
CA ILE A 172 16.36 -6.68 -12.00
C ILE A 172 17.15 -6.83 -10.70
N SER A 173 18.32 -7.46 -10.77
CA SER A 173 19.17 -7.76 -9.59
C SER A 173 19.59 -6.52 -8.78
N SER A 174 19.58 -5.34 -9.40
CA SER A 174 19.82 -4.06 -8.74
C SER A 174 18.64 -3.57 -7.89
N VAL A 175 17.41 -4.08 -8.09
CA VAL A 175 16.25 -3.73 -7.27
C VAL A 175 16.38 -4.42 -5.92
N LYS A 176 16.58 -3.65 -4.85
CA LYS A 176 16.80 -4.17 -3.50
C LYS A 176 15.54 -4.17 -2.64
N SER A 177 14.69 -3.18 -2.86
CA SER A 177 13.47 -3.05 -2.08
C SER A 177 12.31 -2.47 -2.89
N TRP A 178 11.11 -2.80 -2.45
CA TRP A 178 9.86 -2.22 -2.93
C TRP A 178 9.01 -1.77 -1.76
N VAL A 179 8.70 -0.47 -1.70
CA VAL A 179 7.78 0.13 -0.73
C VAL A 179 6.43 0.39 -1.42
N SER A 180 5.41 -0.34 -1.00
CA SER A 180 4.04 -0.21 -1.49
C SER A 180 3.21 0.64 -0.52
N VAL A 181 2.80 1.84 -0.94
CA VAL A 181 2.02 2.78 -0.13
C VAL A 181 0.55 2.64 -0.50
N GLY A 182 -0.27 2.06 0.39
CA GLY A 182 -1.70 1.86 0.14
C GLY A 182 -1.99 1.11 -1.16
N GLY A 183 -1.18 0.13 -1.51
CA GLY A 183 -1.29 -0.59 -2.78
C GLY A 183 -2.58 -1.39 -2.88
N ILE A 184 -3.38 -1.17 -3.92
CA ILE A 184 -4.64 -1.89 -4.16
C ILE A 184 -4.38 -3.26 -4.81
N LEU A 185 -3.54 -4.09 -4.18
CA LEU A 185 -3.00 -5.32 -4.75
C LEU A 185 -4.08 -6.34 -5.17
N ARG A 186 -5.23 -6.32 -4.50
CA ARG A 186 -6.40 -7.16 -4.82
C ARG A 186 -7.55 -6.38 -5.44
N GLY A 187 -7.26 -5.20 -5.99
CA GLY A 187 -8.28 -4.32 -6.55
C GLY A 187 -9.14 -3.65 -5.47
N SER A 188 -10.29 -3.15 -5.88
CA SER A 188 -11.19 -2.40 -5.02
C SER A 188 -12.65 -2.89 -5.10
N PRO A 189 -13.29 -3.20 -3.95
CA PRO A 189 -14.73 -3.48 -3.93
C PRO A 189 -15.60 -2.32 -4.42
N ILE A 190 -15.06 -1.09 -4.42
CA ILE A 190 -15.71 0.07 -5.00
C ILE A 190 -15.86 -0.09 -6.51
N ALA A 191 -14.83 -0.60 -7.20
CA ALA A 191 -14.90 -0.88 -8.64
C ALA A 191 -16.04 -1.86 -8.94
N ASP A 192 -16.17 -2.96 -8.18
CA ASP A 192 -17.28 -3.91 -8.36
C ASP A 192 -18.66 -3.28 -8.14
N THR A 193 -18.76 -2.26 -7.30
CA THR A 193 -20.01 -1.53 -7.07
C THR A 193 -20.39 -0.70 -8.29
N TYR A 194 -19.43 -0.10 -8.99
CA TYR A 194 -19.65 0.65 -10.21
C TYR A 194 -19.93 -0.23 -11.44
N LEU A 195 -19.52 -1.49 -11.40
CA LEU A 195 -19.81 -2.46 -12.47
C LEU A 195 -21.22 -3.05 -12.41
N LYS A 196 -22.01 -2.78 -11.37
CA LYS A 196 -23.39 -3.26 -11.24
C LYS A 196 -24.38 -2.27 -11.85
N ALA A 197 -25.41 -2.81 -12.53
CA ALA A 197 -26.52 -2.01 -13.02
C ALA A 197 -27.32 -1.35 -11.85
N PRO A 198 -27.85 -0.13 -11.98
CA PRO A 198 -27.69 0.77 -13.13
C PRO A 198 -26.40 1.58 -13.14
N LYS A 199 -25.56 1.48 -12.09
CA LYS A 199 -24.36 2.30 -11.91
C LYS A 199 -23.33 2.11 -13.04
N CYS A 200 -23.23 0.91 -13.61
CA CYS A 200 -22.30 0.65 -14.71
C CYS A 200 -22.62 1.49 -15.96
N TRP A 201 -23.89 1.72 -16.26
CA TRP A 201 -24.27 2.57 -17.38
C TRP A 201 -23.93 4.03 -17.12
N MET A 202 -24.19 4.51 -15.89
CA MET A 202 -23.83 5.88 -15.47
C MET A 202 -22.30 6.07 -15.48
N ALA A 203 -21.56 5.10 -14.93
CA ALA A 203 -20.10 5.13 -14.92
C ALA A 203 -19.54 5.10 -16.36
N GLY A 204 -20.09 4.25 -17.23
CA GLY A 204 -19.70 4.18 -18.63
C GLY A 204 -19.89 5.51 -19.36
N VAL A 205 -21.05 6.17 -19.19
CA VAL A 205 -21.32 7.48 -19.79
C VAL A 205 -20.35 8.55 -19.25
N VAL A 206 -20.15 8.62 -17.93
CA VAL A 206 -19.22 9.60 -17.30
C VAL A 206 -17.79 9.39 -17.76
N LEU A 207 -17.33 8.15 -17.83
CA LEU A 207 -15.97 7.82 -18.30
C LEU A 207 -15.84 8.17 -19.80
N TRP A 208 -16.83 7.81 -20.61
CA TRP A 208 -16.81 8.12 -22.04
C TRP A 208 -16.75 9.62 -22.31
N THR A 209 -17.51 10.46 -21.58
CA THR A 209 -17.44 11.93 -21.72
C THR A 209 -16.08 12.50 -21.37
N LYS A 210 -15.27 11.77 -20.60
CA LYS A 210 -13.89 12.11 -20.24
C LYS A 210 -12.86 11.40 -21.13
N GLY A 211 -13.27 10.74 -22.21
CA GLY A 211 -12.36 9.95 -23.06
C GLY A 211 -11.76 8.72 -22.37
N LYS A 212 -12.44 8.20 -21.33
CA LYS A 212 -11.99 7.03 -20.55
C LYS A 212 -12.89 5.82 -20.83
N HIS A 213 -12.37 4.61 -20.60
CA HIS A 213 -13.10 3.36 -20.84
C HIS A 213 -13.50 2.67 -19.54
N LEU A 214 -14.65 2.00 -19.56
CA LEU A 214 -15.15 1.20 -18.43
C LEU A 214 -14.20 0.03 -18.10
N SER A 215 -13.42 -0.43 -19.07
CA SER A 215 -12.40 -1.48 -18.90
C SER A 215 -11.41 -1.21 -17.76
N LEU A 216 -11.13 0.07 -17.46
CA LEU A 216 -10.30 0.41 -16.29
C LEU A 216 -10.99 0.02 -14.97
N VAL A 217 -12.30 0.24 -14.86
CA VAL A 217 -13.06 -0.14 -13.66
C VAL A 217 -13.10 -1.67 -13.53
N GLU A 218 -13.26 -2.37 -14.65
CA GLU A 218 -13.18 -3.84 -14.70
C GLU A 218 -11.79 -4.33 -14.32
N ASP A 219 -10.76 -3.63 -14.76
CA ASP A 219 -9.36 -3.91 -14.44
C ASP A 219 -9.08 -3.86 -12.95
N LEU A 220 -9.61 -2.85 -12.26
CA LEU A 220 -9.47 -2.65 -10.82
C LEU A 220 -10.53 -3.40 -9.98
N SER A 221 -11.38 -4.22 -10.61
CA SER A 221 -12.40 -5.02 -9.92
C SER A 221 -11.78 -5.94 -8.87
N TYR A 222 -12.32 -5.91 -7.66
CA TYR A 222 -11.91 -6.78 -6.56
C TYR A 222 -12.08 -8.26 -6.92
N LYS A 223 -13.21 -8.60 -7.57
CA LYS A 223 -13.49 -9.94 -8.02
C LYS A 223 -12.43 -10.46 -9.00
N ARG A 224 -11.98 -9.61 -9.94
CA ARG A 224 -10.94 -9.96 -10.92
C ARG A 224 -9.57 -10.11 -10.25
N ARG A 225 -9.18 -9.16 -9.39
CA ARG A 225 -7.83 -9.07 -8.85
C ARG A 225 -7.54 -10.00 -7.69
N THR A 226 -8.54 -10.36 -6.88
CA THR A 226 -8.35 -11.22 -5.71
C THR A 226 -7.80 -12.60 -6.09
N SER A 227 -8.28 -13.21 -7.17
CA SER A 227 -7.78 -14.52 -7.62
C SER A 227 -6.33 -14.44 -8.11
N LYS A 228 -5.98 -13.40 -8.87
CA LYS A 228 -4.62 -13.22 -9.40
C LYS A 228 -3.61 -12.90 -8.31
N ALA A 229 -3.97 -12.08 -7.32
CA ALA A 229 -3.08 -11.69 -6.22
C ALA A 229 -2.56 -12.88 -5.39
N GLN A 230 -3.28 -13.99 -5.36
CA GLN A 230 -2.87 -15.21 -4.66
C GLN A 230 -1.75 -15.98 -5.38
N THR A 231 -1.55 -15.73 -6.67
CA THR A 231 -0.54 -16.41 -7.49
C THR A 231 0.72 -15.60 -7.71
N LEU A 232 0.73 -14.32 -7.32
CA LEU A 232 1.90 -13.45 -7.49
C LEU A 232 3.10 -14.01 -6.72
N ARG A 233 4.26 -14.01 -7.39
CA ARG A 233 5.56 -14.40 -6.82
C ARG A 233 6.57 -13.32 -7.15
N PHE A 234 7.36 -12.97 -6.18
CA PHE A 234 8.35 -11.91 -6.31
C PHE A 234 9.75 -12.48 -6.18
N PRO A 235 10.76 -11.89 -6.86
CA PRO A 235 12.14 -12.27 -6.70
C PRO A 235 12.56 -12.20 -5.22
N GLY A 236 13.19 -13.29 -4.73
CA GLY A 236 13.47 -13.47 -3.30
C GLY A 236 14.47 -12.47 -2.70
N HIS A 237 15.27 -11.81 -3.54
CA HIS A 237 16.24 -10.80 -3.12
C HIS A 237 15.59 -9.43 -2.84
N ILE A 238 14.33 -9.20 -3.28
CA ILE A 238 13.65 -7.91 -3.09
C ILE A 238 12.97 -7.89 -1.72
N LYS A 239 13.34 -6.93 -0.87
CA LYS A 239 12.66 -6.68 0.40
C LYS A 239 11.39 -5.86 0.14
N ILE A 240 10.21 -6.44 0.42
CA ILE A 240 8.92 -5.82 0.15
C ILE A 240 8.37 -5.23 1.45
N ILE A 241 8.03 -3.95 1.44
CA ILE A 241 7.45 -3.24 2.58
C ILE A 241 6.08 -2.69 2.18
N HIS A 242 5.03 -3.12 2.85
CA HIS A 242 3.69 -2.56 2.71
C HIS A 242 3.48 -1.49 3.78
N TYR A 243 3.31 -0.25 3.35
CA TYR A 243 2.91 0.84 4.23
C TYR A 243 1.39 0.99 4.20
N VAL A 244 0.75 0.57 5.30
CA VAL A 244 -0.71 0.42 5.39
C VAL A 244 -1.30 1.46 6.31
N GLY A 245 -2.18 2.30 5.76
CA GLY A 245 -3.02 3.21 6.53
C GLY A 245 -4.14 2.44 7.23
N THR A 246 -4.27 2.63 8.54
CA THR A 246 -5.30 1.94 9.35
C THR A 246 -6.22 2.97 10.00
N PRO A 247 -7.21 3.51 9.25
CA PRO A 247 -8.08 4.53 9.78
C PRO A 247 -9.03 3.98 10.82
N LEU A 248 -9.47 4.85 11.73
CA LEU A 248 -10.59 4.59 12.64
C LEU A 248 -11.84 5.28 12.11
N ALA A 249 -13.01 4.73 12.40
CA ALA A 249 -14.30 5.24 11.94
C ALA A 249 -14.53 6.74 12.25
N THR A 250 -13.92 7.26 13.31
CA THR A 250 -14.00 8.66 13.74
C THR A 250 -12.98 9.59 13.09
N LYS A 251 -11.98 9.05 12.36
CA LYS A 251 -10.84 9.80 11.80
C LYS A 251 -10.70 9.64 10.28
N ILE A 252 -11.83 9.48 9.59
CA ILE A 252 -11.89 9.39 8.13
C ILE A 252 -12.06 10.78 7.54
N SER A 253 -11.30 11.08 6.48
CA SER A 253 -11.47 12.32 5.72
C SER A 253 -12.86 12.38 5.06
N LYS A 254 -13.39 13.60 4.93
CA LYS A 254 -14.76 13.81 4.40
C LYS A 254 -14.92 13.24 3.00
N GLU A 255 -13.88 13.36 2.18
CA GLU A 255 -13.87 12.99 0.77
C GLU A 255 -14.00 11.47 0.56
N ILE A 256 -13.51 10.68 1.51
CA ILE A 256 -13.51 9.21 1.39
C ILE A 256 -14.53 8.53 2.29
N LYS A 257 -15.16 9.27 3.23
CA LYS A 257 -16.07 8.72 4.24
C LYS A 257 -17.22 7.87 3.66
N GLY A 258 -17.83 8.33 2.56
CA GLY A 258 -18.89 7.56 1.91
C GLY A 258 -18.43 6.21 1.38
N ARG A 259 -17.21 6.14 0.81
CA ARG A 259 -16.58 4.92 0.33
C ARG A 259 -16.22 4.00 1.51
N TYR A 260 -15.58 4.54 2.54
CA TYR A 260 -15.26 3.82 3.77
C TYR A 260 -16.50 3.12 4.37
N CYS A 261 -17.62 3.86 4.53
CA CYS A 261 -18.86 3.31 5.05
C CYS A 261 -19.46 2.22 4.13
N SER A 262 -19.39 2.40 2.81
CA SER A 262 -19.91 1.41 1.85
C SER A 262 -19.13 0.10 1.84
N MET A 263 -17.87 0.15 2.24
CA MET A 263 -16.96 -0.98 2.34
C MET A 263 -16.95 -1.64 3.73
N ALA A 264 -17.64 -1.10 4.72
CA ALA A 264 -17.61 -1.59 6.10
C ALA A 264 -17.93 -3.10 6.22
N ARG A 265 -18.69 -3.67 5.28
CA ARG A 265 -18.99 -5.10 5.20
C ARG A 265 -17.77 -6.00 4.91
N PHE A 266 -16.69 -5.44 4.37
CA PHE A 266 -15.43 -6.14 4.13
C PHE A 266 -14.47 -6.03 5.32
N GLY A 267 -14.90 -5.45 6.43
CA GLY A 267 -14.07 -5.18 7.60
C GLY A 267 -13.32 -3.86 7.51
N PRO A 268 -12.21 -3.74 8.26
CA PRO A 268 -11.35 -2.56 8.22
C PRO A 268 -10.87 -2.27 6.79
N ASN A 269 -10.96 -1.01 6.39
CA ASN A 269 -10.59 -0.56 5.06
C ASN A 269 -10.05 0.87 5.11
N ASP A 270 -9.28 1.26 4.12
CA ASP A 270 -8.71 2.61 4.00
C ASP A 270 -9.64 3.60 3.23
N GLY A 271 -10.80 3.10 2.78
CA GLY A 271 -11.78 3.82 1.97
C GLY A 271 -11.72 3.47 0.47
N LEU A 272 -10.74 2.72 0.01
CA LEU A 272 -10.65 2.17 -1.34
C LEU A 272 -10.43 0.67 -1.37
N THR A 273 -9.71 0.11 -0.39
CA THR A 273 -9.45 -1.32 -0.30
C THR A 273 -9.52 -1.81 1.16
N PRO A 274 -9.85 -3.08 1.44
CA PRO A 274 -9.66 -3.66 2.76
C PRO A 274 -8.17 -3.67 3.13
N ILE A 275 -7.82 -3.28 4.37
CA ILE A 275 -6.41 -3.13 4.78
C ILE A 275 -5.60 -4.43 4.68
N ALA A 276 -6.23 -5.60 4.87
CA ALA A 276 -5.56 -6.88 4.72
C ALA A 276 -5.24 -7.24 3.25
N ASP A 277 -5.86 -6.55 2.29
CA ASP A 277 -5.66 -6.77 0.87
C ASP A 277 -4.56 -5.86 0.27
N GLU A 278 -4.00 -4.97 1.08
CA GLU A 278 -2.82 -4.17 0.75
C GLU A 278 -1.50 -4.91 0.97
N ILE A 279 -1.55 -6.13 1.54
CA ILE A 279 -0.37 -6.91 1.92
C ILE A 279 -0.25 -8.23 1.14
N THR A 280 0.98 -8.67 0.94
CA THR A 280 1.33 -9.97 0.36
C THR A 280 2.00 -10.88 1.40
N GLU A 281 2.01 -12.19 1.17
CA GLU A 281 2.65 -13.15 2.09
C GLU A 281 4.19 -12.98 2.15
N GLN A 282 4.81 -12.43 1.09
CA GLN A 282 6.26 -12.21 1.02
C GLN A 282 6.69 -10.83 1.57
N GLY A 283 5.74 -9.95 1.91
CA GLY A 283 6.03 -8.59 2.34
C GLY A 283 5.98 -8.39 3.84
N PHE A 284 6.73 -7.41 4.31
CA PHE A 284 6.70 -6.90 5.67
C PHE A 284 5.74 -5.72 5.75
N VAL A 285 5.22 -5.45 6.95
CA VAL A 285 4.21 -4.41 7.13
C VAL A 285 4.68 -3.34 8.10
N VAL A 286 4.59 -2.10 7.65
CA VAL A 286 4.60 -0.90 8.49
C VAL A 286 3.21 -0.29 8.45
N SER A 287 2.61 -0.04 9.60
CA SER A 287 1.26 0.52 9.67
C SER A 287 1.23 1.88 10.36
N GLU A 288 0.28 2.72 9.92
CA GLU A 288 0.07 4.04 10.49
C GLU A 288 -1.40 4.21 10.89
N LEU A 289 -1.65 4.26 12.20
CA LEU A 289 -2.99 4.41 12.75
C LEU A 289 -3.56 5.81 12.47
N GLY A 290 -4.76 5.85 11.92
CA GLY A 290 -5.51 7.09 11.66
C GLY A 290 -5.30 7.67 10.26
N LEU A 291 -4.50 7.05 9.38
CA LEU A 291 -4.40 7.42 7.97
C LEU A 291 -5.40 6.63 7.14
N ASP A 292 -6.08 7.31 6.23
CA ASP A 292 -6.88 6.72 5.17
C ASP A 292 -6.08 6.65 3.84
N HIS A 293 -6.72 6.22 2.76
CA HIS A 293 -6.08 6.01 1.46
C HIS A 293 -5.34 7.24 0.89
N TYR A 294 -5.67 8.43 1.32
CA TYR A 294 -4.97 9.64 0.86
C TYR A 294 -3.65 9.91 1.57
N TYR A 295 -3.35 9.22 2.66
CA TYR A 295 -2.11 9.37 3.43
C TYR A 295 -1.75 10.82 3.76
N ARG A 296 -2.76 11.69 3.94
CA ARG A 296 -2.56 13.12 4.23
C ARG A 296 -2.04 13.29 5.66
N ASP A 297 -0.82 13.76 5.77
CA ASP A 297 -0.17 14.03 7.04
C ASP A 297 0.78 15.24 6.89
N ASN A 298 0.86 16.08 7.94
CA ASN A 298 1.76 17.22 7.98
C ASN A 298 3.24 16.79 8.07
N ARG A 299 3.51 15.58 8.54
CA ARG A 299 4.84 14.98 8.70
C ARG A 299 5.22 14.06 7.53
N ILE A 300 4.58 14.24 6.37
CA ILE A 300 4.77 13.30 5.23
C ILE A 300 6.23 13.17 4.81
N ASP A 301 7.02 14.24 4.85
CA ASP A 301 8.44 14.22 4.48
C ASP A 301 9.23 13.31 5.44
N LYS A 302 8.99 13.47 6.75
CA LYS A 302 9.61 12.64 7.79
C LYS A 302 9.20 11.17 7.66
N LYS A 303 7.93 10.91 7.34
CA LYS A 303 7.42 9.56 7.11
C LYS A 303 8.03 8.93 5.85
N THR A 304 8.20 9.72 4.80
CA THR A 304 8.91 9.28 3.58
C THR A 304 10.33 8.82 3.89
N LEU A 305 11.08 9.62 4.63
CA LEU A 305 12.44 9.27 5.04
C LEU A 305 12.48 8.05 5.97
N ALA A 306 11.55 7.97 6.91
CA ALA A 306 11.48 6.84 7.83
C ALA A 306 11.17 5.52 7.09
N LEU A 307 10.32 5.53 6.07
CA LEU A 307 10.05 4.36 5.22
C LEU A 307 11.27 3.97 4.39
N ALA A 308 11.96 4.95 3.80
CA ALA A 308 13.21 4.70 3.09
C ALA A 308 14.27 4.09 4.01
N TYR A 309 14.36 4.56 5.26
CA TYR A 309 15.24 3.99 6.28
C TYR A 309 14.92 2.53 6.60
N VAL A 310 13.63 2.17 6.74
CA VAL A 310 13.21 0.76 6.90
C VAL A 310 13.70 -0.09 5.73
N ALA A 311 13.52 0.41 4.50
CA ALA A 311 13.90 -0.34 3.29
C ALA A 311 15.40 -0.63 3.22
N VAL A 312 16.23 0.36 3.55
CA VAL A 312 17.70 0.22 3.61
C VAL A 312 18.10 -0.75 4.72
N THR A 313 17.55 -0.59 5.93
CA THR A 313 17.92 -1.41 7.09
C THR A 313 17.54 -2.88 6.91
N LEU A 314 16.45 -3.16 6.17
CA LEU A 314 16.06 -4.54 5.84
C LEU A 314 16.95 -5.19 4.78
N GLU A 315 17.55 -4.41 3.88
CA GLU A 315 18.50 -4.97 2.89
C GLU A 315 19.78 -5.47 3.55
N GLU A 316 20.20 -4.82 4.64
CA GLU A 316 21.42 -5.16 5.38
C GLU A 316 21.30 -6.42 6.24
N GLN A 317 20.09 -6.99 6.36
CA GLN A 317 19.81 -8.25 7.07
C GLN A 317 19.71 -9.44 6.10
#